data_6448f2cf1e74b35a01a46a98f04af2b2
#
_entry.id   6448f2cf1e74b35a01a46a98f04af2b2
#
_cell.length_a   1.000
_cell.length_b   1.000
_cell.length_c   1.000
_cell.angle_alpha   90.00
_cell.angle_beta   90.00
_cell.angle_gamma   90.00
#
_symmetry.space_group_name_H-M   'P 1'
#
loop_
_entity.id
_entity.type
_entity.pdbx_description
1 polymer ?
#
loop_
_entity_poly.entity_id
_entity_poly.type
_entity_poly.pdbx_seq_one_letter_code
_entity_poly.pdbx_strand_id
1 'polypeptide(L)' 'MREAIFIAANVEEAQVVERLLAAEQIEFEITPEAFLQQPTSNVCLEGLLFEVPPGQAEYCRRLLAERGLTPGVVPSQKP' A
#
# COMPACT_ATOMS: atom_id res chain seq x y z
N MET A 1 -3.93 14.51 -7.52
CA MET A 1 -4.02 14.13 -6.11
C MET A 1 -4.21 12.63 -5.99
N ARG A 2 -3.47 11.98 -5.11
CA ARG A 2 -3.56 10.54 -4.91
C ARG A 2 -3.79 10.21 -3.47
N GLU A 3 -4.33 9.04 -3.22
CA GLU A 3 -4.65 8.60 -1.87
C GLU A 3 -3.91 7.30 -1.57
N ALA A 4 -3.29 7.21 -0.41
CA ALA A 4 -2.58 6.02 0.02
C ALA A 4 -3.57 4.91 0.34
N ILE A 5 -3.28 3.71 -0.15
CA ILE A 5 -4.18 2.56 0.06
C ILE A 5 -3.49 1.37 0.70
N PHE A 6 -2.19 1.23 0.54
CA PHE A 6 -1.52 0.03 0.98
C PHE A 6 -0.04 0.30 1.21
N ILE A 7 0.52 -0.36 2.21
CA ILE A 7 1.95 -0.33 2.46
C ILE A 7 2.44 -1.78 2.45
N ALA A 8 3.28 -2.10 1.47
CA ALA A 8 3.84 -3.43 1.36
C ALA A 8 5.08 -3.54 2.26
N ALA A 9 5.16 -4.61 3.01
CA ALA A 9 6.27 -4.84 3.93
C ALA A 9 7.51 -5.39 3.24
N ASN A 10 7.35 -5.93 2.03
CA ASN A 10 8.46 -6.52 1.29
C ASN A 10 8.14 -6.50 -0.20
N VAL A 11 9.14 -6.84 -1.00
CA VAL A 11 9.01 -6.79 -2.46
C VAL A 11 7.99 -7.81 -2.98
N GLU A 12 7.92 -8.98 -2.36
CA GLU A 12 6.98 -10.01 -2.80
C GLU A 12 5.55 -9.55 -2.64
N GLU A 13 5.24 -8.94 -1.50
CA GLU A 13 3.92 -8.40 -1.26
C GLU A 13 3.60 -7.27 -2.24
N ALA A 14 4.59 -6.42 -2.51
CA ALA A 14 4.41 -5.34 -3.47
C ALA A 14 4.09 -5.88 -4.86
N GLN A 15 4.75 -6.96 -5.27
CA GLN A 15 4.48 -7.54 -6.57
C GLN A 15 3.07 -8.08 -6.69
N VAL A 16 2.55 -8.67 -5.61
CA VAL A 16 1.18 -9.16 -5.59
C VAL A 16 0.21 -7.99 -5.79
N VAL A 17 0.42 -6.90 -5.06
CA VAL A 17 -0.44 -5.73 -5.17
C VAL A 17 -0.35 -5.11 -6.56
N GLU A 18 0.85 -5.02 -7.12
CA GLU A 18 1.02 -4.51 -8.48
C GLU A 18 0.20 -5.31 -9.49
N ARG A 19 0.26 -6.63 -9.38
CA ARG A 19 -0.48 -7.48 -10.30
C ARG A 19 -1.98 -7.31 -10.17
N LEU A 20 -2.47 -7.20 -8.93
CA LEU A 20 -3.89 -7.00 -8.69
C LEU A 20 -4.37 -5.68 -9.28
N LEU A 21 -3.63 -4.61 -9.05
CA LEU A 21 -4.01 -3.30 -9.55
C LEU A 21 -3.90 -3.23 -11.06
N ALA A 22 -2.87 -3.82 -11.63
CA ALA A 22 -2.69 -3.85 -13.08
C ALA A 22 -3.80 -4.64 -13.77
N ALA A 23 -4.23 -5.75 -13.15
CA ALA A 23 -5.30 -6.57 -13.71
C ALA A 23 -6.63 -5.80 -13.75
N GLU A 24 -6.80 -4.85 -12.82
CA GLU A 24 -7.99 -4.01 -12.78
C GLU A 24 -7.82 -2.71 -13.56
N GLN A 25 -6.67 -2.54 -14.21
CA GLN A 25 -6.36 -1.35 -15.00
C GLN A 25 -6.40 -0.08 -14.15
N ILE A 26 -5.97 -0.18 -12.90
CA ILE A 26 -5.93 0.94 -11.99
C ILE A 26 -4.53 1.56 -12.02
N GLU A 27 -4.47 2.87 -12.22
CA GLU A 27 -3.19 3.58 -12.13
C GLU A 27 -2.74 3.63 -10.69
N PHE A 28 -1.47 3.38 -10.46
CA PHE A 28 -0.93 3.45 -9.11
C PHE A 28 0.50 4.00 -9.15
N GLU A 29 0.92 4.50 -8.00
CA GLU A 29 2.28 4.98 -7.84
C GLU A 29 2.85 4.33 -6.59
N ILE A 30 4.12 3.93 -6.65
CA ILE A 30 4.80 3.30 -5.53
C ILE A 30 5.89 4.23 -5.03
N THR A 31 5.88 4.51 -3.75
CA THR A 31 6.88 5.36 -3.12
C THR A 31 7.50 4.62 -1.94
N PRO A 32 8.83 4.53 -1.87
CA PRO A 32 9.48 3.96 -0.69
C PRO A 32 9.22 4.84 0.52
N GLU A 33 8.88 4.21 1.63
CA GLU A 33 8.62 4.92 2.87
C GLU A 33 9.39 4.26 3.99
N ALA A 34 10.11 5.07 4.76
CA ALA A 34 10.75 4.60 5.98
C ALA A 34 9.79 4.90 7.11
N PHE A 35 9.24 3.86 7.74
CA PHE A 35 8.28 4.13 8.75
C PHE A 35 8.73 3.98 10.15
N LEU A 36 9.80 3.31 10.39
CA LEU A 36 10.18 3.09 11.76
C LEU A 36 11.65 2.98 11.89
N GLN A 37 12.21 3.82 12.74
CA GLN A 37 13.57 3.70 13.16
C GLN A 37 13.56 3.36 14.63
N GLN A 38 14.08 2.21 14.98
CA GLN A 38 14.21 1.87 16.37
C GLN A 38 15.55 2.35 16.87
N PRO A 39 15.57 3.18 17.91
CA PRO A 39 16.84 3.74 18.38
C PRO A 39 17.84 2.69 18.87
N THR A 40 17.33 1.54 19.31
CA THR A 40 18.17 0.50 19.88
C THR A 40 18.65 -0.52 18.86
N SER A 41 18.12 -0.48 17.66
CA SER A 41 18.59 -1.34 16.59
C SER A 41 18.79 -0.47 15.36
N ASN A 42 19.83 -0.70 14.63
CA ASN A 42 20.08 0.07 13.42
C ASN A 42 19.23 -0.41 12.24
N VAL A 43 18.08 -0.94 12.53
CA VAL A 43 17.20 -1.45 11.51
C VAL A 43 16.20 -0.38 11.12
N CYS A 44 16.24 -0.01 9.86
CA CYS A 44 15.28 0.89 9.27
C CYS A 44 14.27 0.04 8.54
N LEU A 45 13.02 0.08 8.97
CA LEU A 45 11.97 -0.65 8.28
C LEU A 45 11.44 0.23 7.17
N GLU A 46 11.63 -0.23 5.94
CA GLU A 46 11.12 0.47 4.78
C GLU A 46 9.96 -0.31 4.21
N GLY A 47 8.92 0.41 3.84
CA GLY A 47 7.79 -0.16 3.14
C GLY A 47 7.62 0.49 1.79
N LEU A 48 6.78 -0.10 0.97
CA LEU A 48 6.44 0.46 -0.32
C LEU A 48 5.00 0.94 -0.27
N LEU A 49 4.84 2.26 -0.34
CA LEU A 49 3.53 2.90 -0.25
C LEU A 49 2.88 2.93 -1.63
N PHE A 50 1.68 2.39 -1.71
CA PHE A 50 0.89 2.43 -2.95
C PHE A 50 -0.15 3.53 -2.86
N GLU A 51 -0.20 4.36 -3.89
CA GLU A 51 -1.17 5.44 -3.98
C GLU A 51 -1.94 5.33 -5.28
N VAL A 52 -3.23 5.60 -5.22
CA VAL A 52 -4.12 5.54 -6.37
C VAL A 52 -4.98 6.80 -6.42
N PRO A 53 -5.67 7.08 -7.55
CA PRO A 53 -6.60 8.20 -7.59
C PRO A 53 -7.68 8.05 -6.52
N PRO A 54 -8.08 9.13 -5.86
CA PRO A 54 -9.04 9.04 -4.74
C PRO A 54 -10.34 8.35 -5.09
N GLY A 55 -10.80 8.48 -6.32
CA GLY A 55 -12.05 7.85 -6.74
C GLY A 55 -11.99 6.35 -6.77
N GLN A 56 -10.79 5.76 -6.73
CA GLN A 56 -10.62 4.32 -6.76
C GLN A 56 -10.09 3.74 -5.46
N ALA A 57 -9.79 4.60 -4.49
CA ALA A 57 -9.14 4.17 -3.25
C ALA A 57 -9.97 3.16 -2.47
N GLU A 58 -11.26 3.40 -2.32
CA GLU A 58 -12.15 2.49 -1.59
C GLU A 58 -12.23 1.13 -2.25
N TYR A 59 -12.37 1.12 -3.57
CA TYR A 59 -12.41 -0.13 -4.32
C TYR A 59 -11.11 -0.91 -4.13
N CYS A 60 -9.99 -0.21 -4.21
CA CYS A 60 -8.69 -0.85 -4.04
C CYS A 60 -8.53 -1.45 -2.65
N ARG A 61 -8.94 -0.72 -1.61
CA ARG A 61 -8.86 -1.22 -0.25
C ARG A 61 -9.67 -2.50 -0.08
N ARG A 62 -10.87 -2.51 -0.64
CA ARG A 62 -11.73 -3.69 -0.58
C ARG A 62 -11.12 -4.86 -1.33
N LEU A 63 -10.60 -4.60 -2.52
CA LEU A 63 -9.96 -5.63 -3.33
C LEU A 63 -8.80 -6.29 -2.58
N LEU A 64 -7.94 -5.48 -1.98
CA LEU A 64 -6.79 -5.99 -1.24
C LEU A 64 -7.21 -6.74 0.01
N ALA A 65 -8.23 -6.26 0.71
CA ALA A 65 -8.73 -6.95 1.89
C ALA A 65 -9.31 -8.31 1.53
N GLU A 66 -10.00 -8.42 0.40
CA GLU A 66 -10.55 -9.69 -0.05
C GLU A 66 -9.48 -10.71 -0.40
N ARG A 67 -8.27 -10.24 -0.67
CA ARG A 67 -7.15 -11.11 -0.99
C ARG A 67 -6.29 -11.42 0.24
N GLY A 68 -6.79 -11.08 1.43
CA GLY A 68 -6.06 -11.37 2.66
C GLY A 68 -4.92 -10.41 2.96
N LEU A 69 -4.91 -9.25 2.32
CA LEU A 69 -3.83 -8.28 2.50
C LEU A 69 -4.21 -7.17 3.49
N THR A 70 -5.24 -7.40 4.28
CA THR A 70 -5.75 -6.41 5.23
C THR A 70 -4.68 -5.76 6.11
N PRO A 71 -3.69 -6.48 6.63
CA PRO A 71 -2.70 -5.84 7.51
C PRO A 71 -1.93 -4.70 6.87
N GLY A 72 -1.76 -4.71 5.55
CA GLY A 72 -1.06 -3.64 4.87
C GLY A 72 -1.96 -2.52 4.38
N VAL A 73 -3.28 -2.69 4.46
CA VAL A 73 -4.21 -1.71 3.94
C VAL A 73 -4.21 -0.45 4.80
N VAL A 74 -4.05 0.70 4.14
CA VAL A 74 -4.10 1.99 4.80
C VAL A 74 -5.56 2.46 4.81
N PRO A 75 -6.16 2.64 5.98
CA PRO A 75 -7.56 3.06 6.03
C PRO A 75 -7.74 4.49 5.58
N SER A 76 -8.97 4.81 5.21
CA SER A 76 -9.31 6.18 4.86
C SER A 76 -9.10 7.08 6.06
N GLN A 77 -8.50 8.25 5.83
CA GLN A 77 -8.23 9.19 6.90
C GLN A 77 -9.25 10.32 6.97
N LYS A 78 -10.38 10.13 6.36
CA LYS A 78 -11.43 11.11 6.45
C LYS A 78 -11.98 11.16 7.85
N PRO A 79 -12.17 12.34 8.37
CA PRO A 79 -12.75 12.48 9.71
C PRO A 79 -14.19 12.00 9.78
#